data_20ea648eca7842a3563d0836580f8f07
#
_entry.id   20ea648eca7842a3563d0836580f8f07
#
_cell.length_a   1.000
_cell.length_b   1.000
_cell.length_c   1.000
_cell.angle_alpha   90.00
_cell.angle_beta   90.00
_cell.angle_gamma   90.00
#
_symmetry.space_group_name_H-M   'P 1'
#
loop_
_entity.id
_entity.type
_entity.pdbx_description
1 polymer ?
#
loop_
_entity_poly.entity_id
_entity_poly.type
_entity_poly.pdbx_seq_one_letter_code
_entity_poly.pdbx_strand_id
1 'polypeptide(L)' 'MNRIDFAAIRHPRFVLRFRPLRPKGSSLAFPCNDRGCVDLDALGDGMLRSYLYARAVIGAEYARPSVELSLR' A
#
# COMPACT_ATOMS: atom_id res chain seq x y z
N MET A 1 -30.35 1.69 -0.56
CA MET A 1 -29.02 2.26 -0.62
C MET A 1 -28.07 1.47 0.26
N ASN A 2 -26.89 1.30 -0.19
CA ASN A 2 -25.95 0.51 0.54
C ASN A 2 -25.10 1.41 1.45
N ARG A 3 -25.22 1.18 2.73
CA ARG A 3 -24.52 1.98 3.70
C ARG A 3 -23.00 1.83 3.56
N ILE A 4 -22.55 0.65 3.16
CA ILE A 4 -21.14 0.38 2.99
C ILE A 4 -20.56 1.27 1.91
N ASP A 5 -21.27 1.41 0.81
CA ASP A 5 -20.80 2.26 -0.28
C ASP A 5 -20.68 3.70 0.16
N PHE A 6 -21.63 4.14 0.95
CA PHE A 6 -21.61 5.49 1.47
C PHE A 6 -20.39 5.70 2.36
N ALA A 7 -20.12 4.73 3.22
CA ALA A 7 -18.97 4.82 4.09
C ALA A 7 -17.67 4.82 3.30
N ALA A 8 -17.60 4.04 2.23
CA ALA A 8 -16.42 3.99 1.40
C ALA A 8 -16.16 5.33 0.73
N ILE A 9 -17.21 6.04 0.35
CA ILE A 9 -17.06 7.37 -0.22
C ILE A 9 -16.53 8.36 0.79
N ARG A 10 -17.00 8.26 2.01
CA ARG A 10 -16.60 9.19 3.06
C ARG A 10 -15.22 8.90 3.61
N HIS A 11 -14.74 7.69 3.42
CA HIS A 11 -13.44 7.26 3.94
C HIS A 11 -12.59 6.80 2.78
N PRO A 12 -12.00 7.75 2.07
CA PRO A 12 -11.14 7.37 0.94
C PRO A 12 -10.07 6.40 1.39
N ARG A 13 -9.69 5.54 0.49
CA ARG A 13 -8.67 4.56 0.77
C ARG A 13 -7.31 5.09 0.38
N PHE A 14 -6.35 4.72 1.17
CA PHE A 14 -4.97 5.09 0.88
C PHE A 14 -4.15 3.83 0.65
N VAL A 15 -3.14 3.96 -0.17
CA VAL A 15 -2.19 2.88 -0.38
C VAL A 15 -0.79 3.42 -0.17
N LEU A 16 0.05 2.56 0.37
CA LEU A 16 1.47 2.83 0.48
C LEU A 16 2.12 2.18 -0.72
N ARG A 17 2.67 3.01 -1.61
CA ARG A 17 3.20 2.50 -2.88
C ARG A 17 4.71 2.52 -2.86
N PHE A 18 5.28 1.36 -3.19
CA PHE A 18 6.71 1.20 -3.36
C PHE A 18 7.00 1.15 -4.86
N ARG A 19 7.76 2.11 -5.36
CA ARG A 19 8.11 2.14 -6.77
C ARG A 19 9.48 1.52 -6.96
N PRO A 20 9.63 0.67 -7.99
CA PRO A 20 10.92 0.02 -8.21
C PRO A 20 11.96 1.03 -8.66
N LEU A 21 13.19 0.78 -8.24
CA LEU A 21 14.32 1.58 -8.69
C LEU A 21 14.82 1.11 -10.04
N ARG A 22 14.48 -0.11 -10.42
CA ARG A 22 14.88 -0.66 -11.70
C ARG A 22 13.79 -0.46 -12.73
N PRO A 23 14.17 -0.16 -13.98
CA PRO A 23 13.15 0.11 -15.01
C PRO A 23 12.17 -1.03 -15.25
N LYS A 24 12.58 -2.27 -15.03
CA LYS A 24 11.73 -3.41 -15.30
C LYS A 24 11.01 -3.93 -14.08
N GLY A 25 11.19 -3.28 -12.94
CA GLY A 25 10.54 -3.73 -11.72
C GLY A 25 9.06 -3.37 -11.73
N SER A 26 8.33 -4.02 -10.85
CA SER A 26 6.90 -3.75 -10.66
C SER A 26 6.68 -3.03 -9.34
N SER A 27 5.75 -2.09 -9.36
CA SER A 27 5.35 -1.41 -8.13
C SER A 27 4.60 -2.34 -7.21
N LEU A 28 4.74 -2.10 -5.92
CA LEU A 28 3.92 -2.78 -4.91
C LEU A 28 3.10 -1.73 -4.20
N ALA A 29 1.89 -2.08 -3.81
CA ALA A 29 1.01 -1.19 -3.07
C ALA A 29 0.30 -1.97 -1.99
N PHE A 30 0.20 -1.36 -0.82
CA PHE A 30 -0.43 -1.99 0.34
C PHE A 30 -1.44 -1.03 0.95
N PRO A 31 -2.59 -1.52 1.40
CA PRO A 31 -3.56 -0.65 2.06
C PRO A 31 -2.95 -0.01 3.30
N CYS A 32 -3.22 1.25 3.49
CA CYS A 32 -2.70 1.97 4.65
C CYS A 32 -3.68 3.07 5.05
N ASN A 33 -3.39 3.73 6.15
CA ASN A 33 -4.15 4.91 6.54
C ASN A 33 -3.50 6.15 5.92
N ASP A 34 -4.03 7.32 6.24
CA ASP A 34 -3.54 8.57 5.66
C ASP A 34 -2.13 8.93 6.13
N ARG A 35 -1.62 8.24 7.13
CA ARG A 35 -0.26 8.45 7.61
C ARG A 35 0.72 7.44 7.03
N GLY A 36 0.23 6.52 6.21
CA GLY A 36 1.09 5.50 5.65
C GLY A 36 1.27 4.29 6.54
N CYS A 37 0.48 4.15 7.58
CA CYS A 37 0.57 2.98 8.45
C CYS A 37 -0.24 1.84 7.86
N VAL A 38 0.42 0.72 7.64
CA VAL A 38 -0.20 -0.47 7.08
C VAL A 38 -0.66 -1.35 8.24
N ASP A 39 -1.90 -1.82 8.16
CA ASP A 39 -2.43 -2.74 9.16
C ASP A 39 -1.93 -4.14 8.82
N LEU A 40 -0.90 -4.59 9.52
CA LEU A 40 -0.28 -5.87 9.22
C LEU A 40 -1.21 -7.04 9.44
N ASP A 41 -2.12 -6.91 10.40
CA ASP A 41 -3.07 -7.98 10.68
C ASP A 41 -4.10 -8.15 9.58
N ALA A 42 -4.32 -7.11 8.79
CA ALA A 42 -5.27 -7.18 7.70
C ALA A 42 -4.68 -7.76 6.42
N LEU A 43 -3.38 -7.90 6.35
CA LEU A 43 -2.73 -8.48 5.18
C LEU A 43 -2.76 -9.99 5.29
N GLY A 44 -2.94 -10.67 4.16
CA GLY A 44 -2.74 -12.11 4.15
C GLY A 44 -1.25 -12.42 4.20
N ASP A 45 -0.93 -13.68 4.40
CA ASP A 45 0.47 -14.09 4.57
C ASP A 45 1.34 -13.67 3.39
N GLY A 46 0.83 -13.82 2.18
CA GLY A 46 1.62 -13.45 1.01
C GLY A 46 1.89 -11.96 0.95
N MET A 47 0.87 -11.14 1.21
CA MET A 47 1.06 -9.69 1.18
C MET A 47 1.93 -9.24 2.33
N LEU A 48 1.82 -9.87 3.49
CA LEU A 48 2.66 -9.52 4.61
C LEU A 48 4.13 -9.75 4.29
N ARG A 49 4.45 -10.88 3.68
CA ARG A 49 5.82 -11.16 3.28
C ARG A 49 6.32 -10.15 2.26
N SER A 50 5.47 -9.82 1.28
CA SER A 50 5.85 -8.83 0.28
C SER A 50 6.12 -7.47 0.90
N TYR A 51 5.29 -7.09 1.87
CA TYR A 51 5.45 -5.81 2.53
C TYR A 51 6.76 -5.77 3.32
N LEU A 52 7.04 -6.82 4.09
CA LEU A 52 8.26 -6.86 4.87
C LEU A 52 9.50 -6.87 3.97
N TYR A 53 9.41 -7.59 2.86
CA TYR A 53 10.51 -7.59 1.90
C TYR A 53 10.73 -6.21 1.31
N ALA A 54 9.64 -5.56 0.87
CA ALA A 54 9.76 -4.25 0.27
C ALA A 54 10.41 -3.26 1.22
N ARG A 55 10.03 -3.31 2.49
CA ARG A 55 10.64 -2.43 3.47
C ARG A 55 12.13 -2.70 3.66
N ALA A 56 12.49 -3.96 3.63
CA ALA A 56 13.89 -4.34 3.85
C ALA A 56 14.81 -3.87 2.73
N VAL A 57 14.26 -3.70 1.52
CA VAL A 57 15.09 -3.37 0.36
C VAL A 57 14.86 -1.94 -0.14
N ILE A 58 14.33 -1.07 0.72
CA ILE A 58 14.23 0.35 0.40
C ILE A 58 15.64 0.89 0.18
N GLY A 59 15.82 1.60 -0.93
CA GLY A 59 17.11 2.13 -1.29
C GLY A 59 17.93 1.22 -2.16
N ALA A 60 17.59 -0.07 -2.18
CA ALA A 60 18.29 -1.04 -3.03
C ALA A 60 17.44 -1.45 -4.22
N GLU A 61 16.21 -1.88 -3.96
CA GLU A 61 15.32 -2.32 -5.03
C GLU A 61 14.09 -1.44 -5.16
N TYR A 62 13.69 -0.78 -4.09
CA TYR A 62 12.53 0.10 -4.10
C TYR A 62 12.92 1.46 -3.55
N ALA A 63 12.30 2.47 -4.13
CA ALA A 63 12.40 3.82 -3.57
C ALA A 63 11.60 3.88 -2.28
N ARG A 64 11.81 4.92 -1.51
CA ARG A 64 11.03 5.17 -0.32
C ARG A 64 9.55 5.22 -0.69
N PRO A 65 8.67 4.53 0.05
CA PRO A 65 7.27 4.49 -0.34
C PRO A 65 6.58 5.83 -0.15
N SER A 66 5.49 6.01 -0.88
CA SER A 66 4.65 7.20 -0.76
C SER A 66 3.22 6.79 -0.51
N VAL A 67 2.51 7.67 0.20
CA VAL A 67 1.08 7.46 0.46
C VAL A 67 0.33 8.07 -0.71
N GLU A 68 -0.54 7.28 -1.32
CA GLU A 68 -1.34 7.72 -2.44
C GLU A 68 -2.80 7.44 -2.17
N LEU A 69 -3.64 8.32 -2.66
CA LEU A 69 -5.07 8.14 -2.54
C LEU A 69 -5.54 7.18 -3.62
N SER A 70 -6.28 6.18 -3.22
CA SER A 70 -6.89 5.25 -4.15
C SER A 70 -8.35 5.63 -4.29
N LEU A 71 -8.77 5.87 -5.51
CA LEU A 71 -10.14 6.31 -5.80
C LEU A 71 -11.07 5.16 -6.17
N ARG A 72 -10.75 3.96 -5.80
CA ARG A 72 -11.56 2.81 -6.18
C ARG A 72 -12.51 2.34 -5.09
#